data_4919a89243c3ed7c2bb07cadc948e3a2
#
_entry.id   4919a89243c3ed7c2bb07cadc948e3a2
#
_cell.length_a   1.000
_cell.length_b   1.000
_cell.length_c   1.000
_cell.angle_alpha   90.00
_cell.angle_beta   90.00
_cell.angle_gamma   90.00
#
_symmetry.space_group_name_H-M   'P 1'
#
loop_
_entity.id
_entity.type
_entity.pdbx_description
1 polymer ?
#
loop_
_entity_poly.entity_id
_entity_poly.type
_entity_poly.pdbx_seq_one_letter_code
_entity_poly.pdbx_strand_id
1 'polypeptide(L)'
;MQDQQRKQSLARETAILAKVLFSQNDDSEDALVECERLASTAGTKIASGITQRRTSMNVATAFGKGKVEELAALVKHHAAEVVIFDNDLSPAQTRNLETAVHAKVIDRTELILDIFASNASSLESRLAVELAQLEYSLPRLKRMWTHLDRVKMGVGMRGPGEKQLEVDRRLVEKRISDLRKELQVIEKRKERLVQSRSDVMTVSLVGYTNSGKSTLMNSLTAADVLAEDKLFATLDTRTRRWHLPNWGPILLSDTVGFIKDLPHRLVASFKATLEEARHADLLLHIADGANPAVYEQIQAVYQVLEEIKIEEKDTLLVINKIDQMPTPQLLNVILNRYPHAVAISAVTKEGFDNLSMAVSDALSRSFLELNVQTDVANGKLMAFIAARGEVLSKQFSNTTVSIHCRMPAKFAGQIDRTQATVSEISDDDQRLRAMTEEV
;
A
#
# COMPACT_ATOMS: atom_id res chain seq x y z
N MET A 1 20.52 -15.94 16.37
CA MET A 1 21.57 -16.49 15.48
C MET A 1 21.01 -17.29 14.31
N GLN A 2 20.03 -18.20 14.49
CA GLN A 2 19.42 -18.94 13.37
C GLN A 2 18.61 -18.05 12.40
N ASP A 3 17.98 -16.97 12.87
CA ASP A 3 17.24 -16.03 12.01
C ASP A 3 18.14 -15.14 11.14
N GLN A 4 19.37 -14.85 11.58
CA GLN A 4 20.36 -14.15 10.74
C GLN A 4 20.92 -15.05 9.64
N GLN A 5 21.03 -16.35 9.89
CA GLN A 5 21.43 -17.32 8.86
C GLN A 5 20.30 -17.55 7.82
N ARG A 6 19.00 -17.52 8.24
CA ARG A 6 17.87 -17.56 7.29
C ARG A 6 17.80 -16.34 6.39
N LYS A 7 18.07 -15.12 6.93
CA LYS A 7 18.07 -13.86 6.15
C LYS A 7 19.16 -13.79 5.07
N GLN A 8 20.24 -14.55 5.22
CA GLN A 8 21.31 -14.60 4.21
C GLN A 8 21.06 -15.69 3.12
N SER A 9 20.12 -16.59 3.33
CA SER A 9 19.98 -17.78 2.47
C SER A 9 19.25 -17.51 1.17
N LEU A 10 18.18 -16.71 1.13
CA LEU A 10 17.46 -16.44 -0.13
C LEU A 10 18.28 -15.60 -1.12
N ALA A 11 19.07 -14.66 -0.64
CA ALA A 11 19.87 -13.73 -1.45
C ALA A 11 21.08 -14.39 -2.13
N ARG A 12 20.99 -15.58 -2.66
CA ARG A 12 21.96 -16.23 -3.57
C ARG A 12 21.47 -17.63 -3.98
N GLU A 13 20.35 -18.10 -3.44
CA GLU A 13 19.81 -19.43 -3.72
C GLU A 13 19.30 -19.49 -5.18
N THR A 14 19.51 -20.62 -5.82
CA THR A 14 18.93 -20.91 -7.14
C THR A 14 17.50 -21.40 -6.95
N ALA A 15 16.54 -20.76 -7.58
CA ALA A 15 15.11 -21.02 -7.45
C ALA A 15 14.46 -21.57 -8.71
N ILE A 16 13.44 -22.41 -8.52
CA ILE A 16 12.45 -22.73 -9.54
C ILE A 16 11.12 -22.11 -9.13
N LEU A 17 10.49 -21.37 -10.06
CA LEU A 17 9.18 -20.82 -9.86
C LEU A 17 8.10 -21.83 -10.22
N ALA A 18 7.02 -21.89 -9.45
CA ALA A 18 5.90 -22.81 -9.65
C ALA A 18 4.57 -22.08 -9.46
N LYS A 19 3.57 -22.34 -10.34
CA LYS A 19 2.23 -21.75 -10.22
C LYS A 19 1.13 -22.69 -10.69
N VAL A 20 0.05 -22.78 -9.90
CA VAL A 20 -1.22 -23.38 -10.34
C VAL A 20 -2.08 -22.28 -10.94
N LEU A 21 -2.53 -22.47 -12.19
CA LEU A 21 -3.40 -21.55 -12.93
C LEU A 21 -4.84 -22.05 -12.86
N PHE A 22 -5.78 -21.16 -12.53
CA PHE A 22 -7.20 -21.50 -12.38
C PHE A 22 -8.06 -21.00 -13.55
N SER A 23 -7.65 -19.94 -14.22
CA SER A 23 -8.38 -19.33 -15.33
C SER A 23 -7.88 -19.83 -16.69
N GLN A 24 -8.76 -19.86 -17.69
CA GLN A 24 -8.39 -20.09 -19.09
C GLN A 24 -7.67 -18.88 -19.71
N ASN A 25 -7.88 -17.69 -19.14
CA ASN A 25 -7.31 -16.44 -19.62
C ASN A 25 -5.94 -16.09 -19.01
N ASP A 26 -5.45 -16.92 -18.07
CA ASP A 26 -4.07 -16.78 -17.58
C ASP A 26 -3.12 -17.30 -18.67
N ASP A 27 -2.54 -16.41 -19.47
CA ASP A 27 -1.48 -16.77 -20.41
C ASP A 27 -0.30 -17.37 -19.64
N SER A 28 0.12 -18.55 -20.05
CA SER A 28 1.15 -19.31 -19.33
C SER A 28 2.53 -18.65 -19.38
N GLU A 29 2.77 -17.80 -20.39
CA GLU A 29 4.05 -17.08 -20.57
C GLU A 29 4.15 -15.90 -19.58
N ASP A 30 3.08 -15.16 -19.32
CA ASP A 30 3.09 -14.02 -18.39
C ASP A 30 2.76 -14.41 -16.93
N ALA A 31 2.31 -15.65 -16.72
CA ALA A 31 1.80 -16.09 -15.41
C ALA A 31 2.83 -16.03 -14.27
N LEU A 32 4.12 -16.09 -14.57
CA LEU A 32 5.22 -16.09 -13.59
C LEU A 32 5.98 -14.76 -13.51
N VAL A 33 5.72 -13.81 -14.40
CA VAL A 33 6.48 -12.54 -14.50
C VAL A 33 6.47 -11.76 -13.19
N GLU A 34 5.34 -11.69 -12.50
CA GLU A 34 5.26 -10.99 -11.22
C GLU A 34 6.04 -11.74 -10.12
N CYS A 35 5.91 -13.05 -10.06
CA CYS A 35 6.67 -13.90 -9.13
C CYS A 35 8.17 -13.81 -9.39
N GLU A 36 8.59 -13.73 -10.64
CA GLU A 36 9.97 -13.54 -11.05
C GLU A 36 10.54 -12.23 -10.53
N ARG A 37 9.78 -11.14 -10.65
CA ARG A 37 10.16 -9.82 -10.10
C ARG A 37 10.24 -9.83 -8.59
N LEU A 38 9.32 -10.52 -7.90
CA LEU A 38 9.36 -10.72 -6.45
C LEU A 38 10.62 -11.48 -6.03
N ALA A 39 10.89 -12.62 -6.65
CA ALA A 39 12.05 -13.45 -6.36
C ALA A 39 13.37 -12.72 -6.63
N SER A 40 13.46 -11.97 -7.73
CA SER A 40 14.60 -11.11 -8.05
C SER A 40 14.79 -10.00 -7.00
N THR A 41 13.70 -9.41 -6.50
CA THR A 41 13.75 -8.41 -5.42
C THR A 41 14.28 -9.02 -4.11
N ALA A 42 13.94 -10.28 -3.82
CA ALA A 42 14.49 -11.04 -2.70
C ALA A 42 15.97 -11.44 -2.89
N GLY A 43 16.54 -11.20 -4.08
CA GLY A 43 17.92 -11.52 -4.42
C GLY A 43 18.16 -12.97 -4.87
N THR A 44 17.11 -13.69 -5.20
CA THR A 44 17.13 -15.09 -5.62
C THR A 44 17.45 -15.20 -7.13
N LYS A 45 18.27 -16.18 -7.51
CA LYS A 45 18.56 -16.46 -8.92
C LYS A 45 17.56 -17.47 -9.50
N ILE A 46 16.81 -17.06 -10.50
CA ILE A 46 15.79 -17.91 -11.12
C ILE A 46 16.43 -18.77 -12.21
N ALA A 47 16.25 -20.08 -12.11
CA ALA A 47 16.77 -21.05 -13.07
C ALA A 47 15.71 -21.52 -14.08
N SER A 48 14.46 -21.67 -13.65
CA SER A 48 13.35 -22.15 -14.49
C SER A 48 11.99 -21.85 -13.85
N GLY A 49 10.93 -22.00 -14.64
CA GLY A 49 9.55 -21.88 -14.18
C GLY A 49 8.69 -23.05 -14.63
N ILE A 50 7.68 -23.40 -13.83
CA ILE A 50 6.75 -24.49 -14.14
C ILE A 50 5.33 -24.10 -13.74
N THR A 51 4.39 -24.31 -14.65
CA THR A 51 2.98 -24.03 -14.41
C THR A 51 2.12 -25.27 -14.61
N GLN A 52 0.98 -25.33 -13.94
CA GLN A 52 -0.05 -26.35 -14.17
C GLN A 52 -1.43 -25.71 -14.14
N ARG A 53 -2.22 -25.92 -15.18
CA ARG A 53 -3.62 -25.49 -15.23
C ARG A 53 -4.51 -26.54 -14.57
N ARG A 54 -5.33 -26.09 -13.62
CA ARG A 54 -6.27 -26.94 -12.86
C ARG A 54 -7.50 -26.14 -12.45
N THR A 55 -8.61 -26.83 -12.18
CA THR A 55 -9.82 -26.24 -11.61
C THR A 55 -9.69 -25.96 -10.09
N SER A 56 -8.84 -26.73 -9.40
CA SER A 56 -8.53 -26.55 -7.97
C SER A 56 -7.15 -27.12 -7.66
N MET A 57 -6.51 -26.60 -6.60
CA MET A 57 -5.26 -27.17 -6.11
C MET A 57 -5.45 -28.61 -5.60
N ASN A 58 -4.45 -29.44 -5.85
CA ASN A 58 -4.39 -30.72 -5.16
C ASN A 58 -4.22 -30.51 -3.65
N VAL A 59 -5.02 -31.21 -2.86
CA VAL A 59 -5.03 -31.06 -1.39
C VAL A 59 -3.68 -31.41 -0.75
N ALA A 60 -2.94 -32.38 -1.35
CA ALA A 60 -1.69 -32.86 -0.81
C ALA A 60 -0.46 -32.08 -1.27
N THR A 61 -0.41 -31.61 -2.53
CA THR A 61 0.82 -31.12 -3.17
C THR A 61 0.60 -29.91 -4.08
N ALA A 62 -0.57 -29.27 -4.06
CA ALA A 62 -0.98 -28.22 -5.00
C ALA A 62 -0.99 -28.69 -6.46
N PHE A 63 0.11 -29.23 -6.98
CA PHE A 63 0.23 -29.87 -8.28
C PHE A 63 -0.31 -31.31 -8.29
N GLY A 64 -0.62 -31.83 -9.46
CA GLY A 64 -0.87 -33.25 -9.67
C GLY A 64 0.43 -34.05 -9.61
N LYS A 65 0.34 -35.37 -9.35
CA LYS A 65 1.49 -36.26 -9.12
C LYS A 65 2.57 -36.20 -10.20
N GLY A 66 2.21 -36.34 -11.48
CA GLY A 66 3.19 -36.24 -12.59
C GLY A 66 3.88 -34.88 -12.69
N LYS A 67 3.17 -33.78 -12.33
CA LYS A 67 3.76 -32.43 -12.31
C LYS A 67 4.72 -32.23 -11.14
N VAL A 68 4.49 -32.91 -10.02
CA VAL A 68 5.44 -32.93 -8.89
C VAL A 68 6.71 -33.69 -9.27
N GLU A 69 6.60 -34.81 -10.03
CA GLU A 69 7.74 -35.56 -10.54
C GLU A 69 8.58 -34.72 -11.53
N GLU A 70 7.91 -33.97 -12.42
CA GLU A 70 8.55 -33.02 -13.32
C GLU A 70 9.28 -31.88 -12.56
N LEU A 71 8.63 -31.33 -11.54
CA LEU A 71 9.23 -30.31 -10.65
C LEU A 71 10.47 -30.86 -9.95
N ALA A 72 10.41 -32.08 -9.41
CA ALA A 72 11.56 -32.73 -8.77
C ALA A 72 12.72 -32.98 -9.76
N ALA A 73 12.41 -33.30 -11.00
CA ALA A 73 13.42 -33.43 -12.06
C ALA A 73 14.08 -32.09 -12.39
N LEU A 74 13.31 -30.99 -12.46
CA LEU A 74 13.83 -29.64 -12.67
C LEU A 74 14.71 -29.19 -11.51
N VAL A 75 14.30 -29.42 -10.26
CA VAL A 75 15.10 -29.11 -9.07
C VAL A 75 16.45 -29.81 -9.14
N LYS A 76 16.46 -31.08 -9.47
CA LYS A 76 17.70 -31.88 -9.60
C LYS A 76 18.56 -31.41 -10.77
N HIS A 77 17.95 -31.09 -11.91
CA HIS A 77 18.68 -30.66 -13.13
C HIS A 77 19.40 -29.33 -12.92
N HIS A 78 18.72 -28.36 -12.29
CA HIS A 78 19.27 -27.03 -12.05
C HIS A 78 20.01 -26.90 -10.72
N ALA A 79 20.10 -27.99 -9.93
CA ALA A 79 20.61 -27.97 -8.56
C ALA A 79 19.95 -26.85 -7.73
N ALA A 80 18.63 -26.68 -7.90
CA ALA A 80 17.91 -25.60 -7.24
C ALA A 80 17.76 -25.89 -5.73
N GLU A 81 18.00 -24.86 -4.92
CA GLU A 81 17.96 -24.93 -3.46
C GLU A 81 16.54 -24.62 -2.94
N VAL A 82 15.76 -23.84 -3.70
CA VAL A 82 14.42 -23.43 -3.32
C VAL A 82 13.43 -23.54 -4.48
N VAL A 83 12.20 -23.90 -4.15
CA VAL A 83 11.03 -23.79 -5.04
C VAL A 83 10.09 -22.75 -4.50
N ILE A 84 9.73 -21.78 -5.33
CA ILE A 84 8.85 -20.65 -4.98
C ILE A 84 7.49 -20.86 -5.67
N PHE A 85 6.45 -21.09 -4.89
CA PHE A 85 5.08 -21.16 -5.40
C PHE A 85 4.44 -19.79 -5.39
N ASP A 86 3.93 -19.35 -6.56
CA ASP A 86 3.15 -18.12 -6.69
C ASP A 86 1.67 -18.29 -6.26
N ASN A 87 1.42 -19.26 -5.42
CA ASN A 87 0.13 -19.52 -4.78
C ASN A 87 0.38 -19.73 -3.29
N ASP A 88 -0.62 -19.42 -2.45
CA ASP A 88 -0.56 -19.74 -1.04
C ASP A 88 -0.64 -21.27 -0.83
N LEU A 89 0.25 -21.80 -0.03
CA LEU A 89 0.30 -23.22 0.30
C LEU A 89 -0.15 -23.48 1.74
N SER A 90 -0.91 -24.54 1.91
CA SER A 90 -1.16 -25.07 3.26
C SER A 90 0.14 -25.67 3.85
N PRO A 91 0.29 -25.68 5.18
CA PRO A 91 1.46 -26.31 5.82
C PRO A 91 1.67 -27.78 5.46
N ALA A 92 0.60 -28.49 5.06
CA ALA A 92 0.68 -29.88 4.60
C ALA A 92 1.22 -29.97 3.17
N GLN A 93 0.78 -29.07 2.29
CA GLN A 93 1.26 -29.01 0.91
C GLN A 93 2.76 -28.67 0.87
N THR A 94 3.19 -27.64 1.60
CA THR A 94 4.61 -27.24 1.69
C THR A 94 5.47 -28.45 2.07
N ARG A 95 5.15 -29.14 3.17
CA ARG A 95 5.91 -30.31 3.63
C ARG A 95 5.93 -31.46 2.63
N ASN A 96 4.77 -31.79 2.03
CA ASN A 96 4.69 -32.87 1.08
C ASN A 96 5.51 -32.59 -0.18
N LEU A 97 5.50 -31.31 -0.62
CA LEU A 97 6.33 -30.84 -1.73
C LEU A 97 7.82 -30.92 -1.37
N GLU A 98 8.25 -30.38 -0.22
CA GLU A 98 9.66 -30.49 0.24
C GLU A 98 10.15 -31.93 0.28
N THR A 99 9.30 -32.83 0.75
CA THR A 99 9.64 -34.29 0.78
C THR A 99 9.77 -34.88 -0.62
N ALA A 100 8.96 -34.39 -1.59
CA ALA A 100 8.95 -34.94 -2.95
C ALA A 100 10.09 -34.34 -3.81
N VAL A 101 10.38 -33.04 -3.64
CA VAL A 101 11.37 -32.34 -4.48
C VAL A 101 12.76 -32.27 -3.85
N HIS A 102 12.91 -32.62 -2.58
CA HIS A 102 14.15 -32.55 -1.80
C HIS A 102 14.84 -31.17 -1.79
N ALA A 103 14.04 -30.09 -1.85
CA ALA A 103 14.47 -28.70 -1.75
C ALA A 103 13.53 -27.94 -0.84
N LYS A 104 13.97 -26.76 -0.36
CA LYS A 104 13.12 -25.85 0.40
C LYS A 104 11.93 -25.42 -0.48
N VAL A 105 10.73 -25.35 0.08
CA VAL A 105 9.52 -24.85 -0.61
C VAL A 105 8.97 -23.68 0.17
N ILE A 106 8.86 -22.53 -0.49
CA ILE A 106 8.21 -21.32 0.03
C ILE A 106 7.02 -20.94 -0.84
N ASP A 107 6.04 -20.32 -0.26
CA ASP A 107 4.89 -19.78 -0.98
C ASP A 107 5.00 -18.26 -1.20
N ARG A 108 4.05 -17.70 -1.94
CA ARG A 108 3.99 -16.28 -2.26
C ARG A 108 4.00 -15.40 -1.00
N THR A 109 3.25 -15.80 0.03
CA THR A 109 3.18 -15.06 1.31
C THR A 109 4.54 -15.04 2.01
N GLU A 110 5.25 -16.17 2.09
CA GLU A 110 6.58 -16.25 2.71
C GLU A 110 7.61 -15.40 1.94
N LEU A 111 7.57 -15.43 0.60
CA LEU A 111 8.44 -14.60 -0.25
C LEU A 111 8.22 -13.09 0.00
N ILE A 112 6.96 -12.64 0.04
CA ILE A 112 6.62 -11.24 0.34
C ILE A 112 7.09 -10.83 1.74
N LEU A 113 6.91 -11.71 2.74
CA LEU A 113 7.39 -11.47 4.11
C LEU A 113 8.92 -11.34 4.19
N ASP A 114 9.66 -12.10 3.40
CA ASP A 114 11.13 -12.00 3.34
C ASP A 114 11.59 -10.68 2.70
N ILE A 115 10.90 -10.22 1.64
CA ILE A 115 11.14 -8.92 1.02
C ILE A 115 10.86 -7.79 2.04
N PHE A 116 9.74 -7.87 2.75
CA PHE A 116 9.40 -6.89 3.77
C PHE A 116 10.40 -6.87 4.92
N ALA A 117 10.87 -8.04 5.36
CA ALA A 117 11.90 -8.12 6.40
C ALA A 117 13.23 -7.47 6.00
N SER A 118 13.54 -7.51 4.69
CA SER A 118 14.75 -6.88 4.14
C SER A 118 14.61 -5.35 4.05
N ASN A 119 13.40 -4.85 3.77
CA ASN A 119 13.15 -3.43 3.51
C ASN A 119 12.66 -2.67 4.76
N ALA A 120 12.30 -3.36 5.86
CA ALA A 120 11.85 -2.75 7.10
C ALA A 120 12.98 -1.96 7.78
N SER A 121 12.92 -0.63 7.74
CA SER A 121 13.94 0.24 8.32
C SER A 121 13.51 0.88 9.64
N SER A 122 12.24 1.23 9.81
CA SER A 122 11.70 1.80 11.04
C SER A 122 11.43 0.72 12.10
N LEU A 123 11.32 1.15 13.36
CA LEU A 123 10.91 0.25 14.46
C LEU A 123 9.52 -0.32 14.19
N GLU A 124 8.60 0.52 13.70
CA GLU A 124 7.23 0.13 13.41
C GLU A 124 7.14 -0.94 12.32
N SER A 125 7.79 -0.72 11.16
CA SER A 125 7.79 -1.68 10.07
C SER A 125 8.43 -3.01 10.48
N ARG A 126 9.50 -2.98 11.28
CA ARG A 126 10.12 -4.20 11.82
C ARG A 126 9.20 -4.98 12.74
N LEU A 127 8.49 -4.29 13.66
CA LEU A 127 7.53 -4.94 14.56
C LEU A 127 6.32 -5.50 13.77
N ALA A 128 5.84 -4.77 12.76
CA ALA A 128 4.74 -5.22 11.91
C ALA A 128 5.13 -6.47 11.09
N VAL A 129 6.32 -6.47 10.50
CA VAL A 129 6.84 -7.62 9.76
C VAL A 129 7.09 -8.82 10.69
N GLU A 130 7.68 -8.61 11.88
CA GLU A 130 7.87 -9.67 12.87
C GLU A 130 6.53 -10.28 13.28
N LEU A 131 5.51 -9.46 13.53
CA LEU A 131 4.16 -9.91 13.85
C LEU A 131 3.60 -10.78 12.71
N ALA A 132 3.66 -10.31 11.47
CA ALA A 132 3.15 -11.04 10.30
C ALA A 132 3.88 -12.37 10.08
N GLN A 133 5.22 -12.39 10.25
CA GLN A 133 6.03 -13.61 10.15
C GLN A 133 5.66 -14.64 11.24
N LEU A 134 5.42 -14.19 12.48
CA LEU A 134 5.02 -15.07 13.58
C LEU A 134 3.59 -15.62 13.37
N GLU A 135 2.66 -14.78 12.91
CA GLU A 135 1.30 -15.22 12.61
C GLU A 135 1.23 -16.19 11.43
N TYR A 136 2.11 -16.01 10.43
CA TYR A 136 2.25 -16.92 9.31
C TYR A 136 2.86 -18.26 9.74
N SER A 137 3.90 -18.23 10.59
CA SER A 137 4.62 -19.43 11.03
C SER A 137 3.89 -20.24 12.10
N LEU A 138 3.07 -19.60 12.95
CA LEU A 138 2.37 -20.23 14.07
C LEU A 138 1.55 -21.50 13.69
N PRO A 139 0.70 -21.50 12.62
CA PRO A 139 0.01 -22.73 12.21
C PRO A 139 0.94 -23.78 11.61
N ARG A 140 2.13 -23.36 11.12
CA ARG A 140 3.15 -24.24 10.55
C ARG A 140 3.98 -24.92 11.63
N LEU A 141 4.20 -24.28 12.79
CA LEU A 141 4.90 -24.87 13.93
C LEU A 141 4.23 -26.14 14.46
N LYS A 142 2.92 -26.22 14.50
CA LYS A 142 2.17 -27.40 15.00
C LYS A 142 2.52 -28.73 14.30
N ARG A 143 3.14 -28.69 13.13
CA ARG A 143 3.38 -29.85 12.28
C ARG A 143 4.85 -30.13 11.95
N MET A 144 5.76 -29.24 12.26
CA MET A 144 7.21 -29.47 12.04
C MET A 144 7.78 -30.60 12.90
N TRP A 145 7.17 -30.87 14.04
CA TRP A 145 7.68 -31.79 15.07
C TRP A 145 7.09 -33.20 15.06
N THR A 146 6.14 -33.52 14.18
CA THR A 146 5.58 -34.88 14.07
C THR A 146 6.60 -35.95 13.63
N HIS A 147 7.78 -35.55 13.17
CA HIS A 147 8.88 -36.46 12.86
C HIS A 147 9.65 -36.94 14.10
N LEU A 148 9.65 -36.18 15.20
CA LEU A 148 10.29 -36.56 16.46
C LEU A 148 9.45 -37.53 17.31
N ASP A 149 8.12 -37.59 17.05
CA ASP A 149 7.21 -38.53 17.74
C ASP A 149 7.31 -39.99 17.30
N ARG A 150 8.07 -40.30 16.25
CA ARG A 150 8.28 -41.72 15.79
C ARG A 150 9.31 -42.49 16.60
N VAL A 151 9.92 -41.88 17.60
CA VAL A 151 10.69 -42.66 18.58
C VAL A 151 9.68 -43.25 19.59
N LYS A 152 9.23 -44.46 19.28
CA LYS A 152 8.33 -45.25 20.11
C LYS A 152 8.87 -45.38 21.53
N MET A 153 8.24 -44.68 22.47
CA MET A 153 8.21 -45.12 23.88
C MET A 153 6.74 -45.11 24.33
N GLY A 154 6.32 -46.28 24.74
CA GLY A 154 5.15 -46.71 25.51
C GLY A 154 3.86 -45.88 25.52
N VAL A 155 2.75 -46.57 25.35
CA VAL A 155 1.38 -46.04 25.48
C VAL A 155 1.25 -45.33 26.83
N GLY A 156 1.08 -43.98 26.78
CA GLY A 156 0.67 -43.17 27.97
C GLY A 156 1.60 -42.06 28.45
N MET A 157 2.81 -41.90 27.92
CA MET A 157 3.67 -40.75 28.25
C MET A 157 3.71 -39.76 27.09
N ARG A 158 3.25 -38.53 27.30
CA ARG A 158 3.53 -37.39 26.40
C ARG A 158 5.05 -37.27 26.29
N GLY A 159 5.60 -37.47 25.08
CA GLY A 159 7.02 -37.40 24.81
C GLY A 159 7.61 -36.00 25.13
N PRO A 160 8.94 -35.90 25.40
CA PRO A 160 9.60 -34.59 25.65
C PRO A 160 9.40 -33.60 24.50
N GLY A 161 9.21 -34.07 23.25
CA GLY A 161 8.94 -33.26 22.09
C GLY A 161 7.58 -32.53 22.12
N GLU A 162 6.51 -33.16 22.61
CA GLU A 162 5.19 -32.51 22.75
C GLU A 162 5.22 -31.37 23.78
N LYS A 163 5.95 -31.52 24.89
CA LYS A 163 6.12 -30.44 25.89
C LYS A 163 6.92 -29.28 25.32
N GLN A 164 7.97 -29.54 24.58
CA GLN A 164 8.80 -28.51 23.97
C GLN A 164 8.00 -27.69 22.95
N LEU A 165 7.26 -28.35 22.07
CA LEU A 165 6.40 -27.72 21.07
C LEU A 165 5.31 -26.84 21.68
N GLU A 166 4.71 -27.30 22.79
CA GLU A 166 3.71 -26.52 23.51
C GLU A 166 4.33 -25.26 24.17
N VAL A 167 5.55 -25.40 24.69
CA VAL A 167 6.31 -24.26 25.24
C VAL A 167 6.66 -23.27 24.14
N ASP A 168 7.20 -23.73 23.01
CA ASP A 168 7.59 -22.87 21.89
C ASP A 168 6.36 -22.15 21.32
N ARG A 169 5.24 -22.83 21.18
CA ARG A 169 3.98 -22.23 20.76
C ARG A 169 3.52 -21.13 21.71
N ARG A 170 3.55 -21.37 23.03
CA ARG A 170 3.17 -20.36 24.04
C ARG A 170 4.08 -19.14 23.97
N LEU A 171 5.37 -19.33 23.74
CA LEU A 171 6.33 -18.23 23.57
C LEU A 171 5.99 -17.40 22.33
N VAL A 172 5.69 -18.04 21.19
CA VAL A 172 5.27 -17.35 19.96
C VAL A 172 3.94 -16.62 20.17
N GLU A 173 2.93 -17.27 20.76
CA GLU A 173 1.64 -16.64 21.05
C GLU A 173 1.77 -15.44 22.00
N LYS A 174 2.64 -15.55 23.02
CA LYS A 174 2.99 -14.42 23.90
C LYS A 174 3.65 -13.29 23.10
N ARG A 175 4.66 -13.58 22.27
CA ARG A 175 5.34 -12.58 21.47
C ARG A 175 4.39 -11.86 20.52
N ILE A 176 3.46 -12.58 19.86
CA ILE A 176 2.38 -12.02 19.04
C ILE A 176 1.53 -11.04 19.86
N SER A 177 1.14 -11.42 21.09
CA SER A 177 0.34 -10.55 21.96
C SER A 177 1.11 -9.29 22.35
N ASP A 178 2.39 -9.40 22.67
CA ASP A 178 3.23 -8.27 23.06
C ASP A 178 3.46 -7.33 21.86
N LEU A 179 3.77 -7.86 20.69
CA LEU A 179 3.92 -7.07 19.45
C LEU A 179 2.65 -6.29 19.09
N ARG A 180 1.47 -6.91 19.22
CA ARG A 180 0.20 -6.22 18.99
C ARG A 180 0.00 -5.03 19.92
N LYS A 181 0.38 -5.16 21.19
CA LYS A 181 0.32 -4.06 22.17
C LYS A 181 1.30 -2.94 21.81
N GLU A 182 2.54 -3.30 21.45
CA GLU A 182 3.55 -2.34 21.05
C GLU A 182 3.10 -1.54 19.81
N LEU A 183 2.58 -2.23 18.79
CA LEU A 183 2.04 -1.59 17.58
C LEU A 183 0.84 -0.70 17.88
N GLN A 184 -0.07 -1.12 18.77
CA GLN A 184 -1.21 -0.29 19.16
C GLN A 184 -0.80 1.03 19.83
N VAL A 185 0.29 1.03 20.61
CA VAL A 185 0.85 2.26 21.20
C VAL A 185 1.39 3.18 20.11
N ILE A 186 2.09 2.61 19.12
CA ILE A 186 2.65 3.37 17.98
C ILE A 186 1.50 3.96 17.14
N GLU A 187 0.48 3.17 16.82
CA GLU A 187 -0.73 3.59 16.08
C GLU A 187 -1.40 4.81 16.74
N LYS A 188 -1.71 4.73 18.03
CA LYS A 188 -2.28 5.86 18.79
C LYS A 188 -1.40 7.11 18.79
N ARG A 189 -0.08 6.92 18.80
CA ARG A 189 0.85 8.07 18.71
C ARG A 189 0.82 8.69 17.30
N LYS A 190 0.78 7.87 16.25
CA LYS A 190 0.66 8.35 14.85
C LYS A 190 -0.66 9.08 14.63
N GLU A 191 -1.78 8.53 15.07
CA GLU A 191 -3.09 9.18 14.98
C GLU A 191 -3.04 10.61 15.56
N ARG A 192 -2.44 10.78 16.76
CA ARG A 192 -2.29 12.10 17.37
C ARG A 192 -1.39 13.02 16.56
N LEU A 193 -0.29 12.49 15.97
CA LEU A 193 0.60 13.27 15.11
C LEU A 193 -0.08 13.69 13.81
N VAL A 194 -0.88 12.82 13.20
CA VAL A 194 -1.66 13.14 11.99
C VAL A 194 -2.72 14.19 12.33
N GLN A 195 -3.44 14.01 13.43
CA GLN A 195 -4.42 14.99 13.90
C GLN A 195 -3.78 16.37 14.23
N SER A 196 -2.54 16.38 14.77
CA SER A 196 -1.82 17.64 15.03
C SER A 196 -1.36 18.36 13.76
N ARG A 197 -1.32 17.68 12.61
CA ARG A 197 -1.05 18.27 11.28
C ARG A 197 -2.31 18.81 10.61
N SER A 198 -3.39 19.01 11.38
CA SER A 198 -4.68 19.52 10.89
C SER A 198 -4.58 20.86 10.13
N ASP A 199 -3.44 21.53 10.24
CA ASP A 199 -3.18 22.84 9.69
C ASP A 199 -2.71 22.87 8.23
N VAL A 200 -2.47 21.72 7.58
CA VAL A 200 -1.99 21.63 6.19
C VAL A 200 -2.79 20.56 5.48
N MET A 201 -3.10 20.78 4.19
CA MET A 201 -3.73 19.76 3.37
C MET A 201 -2.74 18.61 3.11
N THR A 202 -3.25 17.40 3.12
CA THR A 202 -2.47 16.17 3.01
C THR A 202 -2.91 15.37 1.78
N VAL A 203 -1.96 14.96 0.99
CA VAL A 203 -2.16 14.11 -0.19
C VAL A 203 -1.34 12.84 -0.03
N SER A 204 -1.95 11.67 -0.23
CA SER A 204 -1.25 10.40 -0.10
C SER A 204 -1.17 9.67 -1.42
N LEU A 205 0.04 9.18 -1.75
CA LEU A 205 0.29 8.34 -2.92
C LEU A 205 -0.07 6.91 -2.60
N VAL A 206 -0.99 6.33 -3.33
CA VAL A 206 -1.36 4.92 -3.26
C VAL A 206 -1.22 4.29 -4.65
N GLY A 207 -1.09 2.99 -4.73
CA GLY A 207 -0.99 2.31 -6.01
C GLY A 207 -0.19 1.03 -5.95
N TYR A 208 -0.18 0.31 -7.05
CA TYR A 208 0.49 -0.98 -7.14
C TYR A 208 2.00 -0.84 -6.88
N THR A 209 2.64 -1.91 -6.42
CA THR A 209 4.10 -1.90 -6.26
C THR A 209 4.78 -1.63 -7.59
N ASN A 210 5.87 -0.87 -7.58
CA ASN A 210 6.59 -0.41 -8.78
C ASN A 210 5.78 0.45 -9.78
N SER A 211 4.66 1.07 -9.37
CA SER A 211 3.94 2.03 -10.23
C SER A 211 4.62 3.41 -10.33
N GLY A 212 5.71 3.63 -9.60
CA GLY A 212 6.49 4.86 -9.62
C GLY A 212 6.10 5.91 -8.58
N LYS A 213 5.44 5.53 -7.47
CA LYS A 213 5.04 6.43 -6.37
C LYS A 213 6.21 7.21 -5.79
N SER A 214 7.26 6.51 -5.38
CA SER A 214 8.45 7.14 -4.76
C SER A 214 9.22 8.01 -5.76
N THR A 215 9.27 7.60 -7.04
CA THR A 215 9.84 8.41 -8.13
C THR A 215 9.06 9.70 -8.32
N LEU A 216 7.73 9.60 -8.34
CA LEU A 216 6.84 10.78 -8.45
C LEU A 216 7.04 11.72 -7.27
N MET A 217 7.06 11.20 -6.03
CA MET A 217 7.30 12.00 -4.84
C MET A 217 8.64 12.77 -4.93
N ASN A 218 9.71 12.11 -5.34
CA ASN A 218 11.02 12.75 -5.53
C ASN A 218 10.97 13.86 -6.57
N SER A 219 10.33 13.60 -7.71
CA SER A 219 10.26 14.55 -8.81
C SER A 219 9.41 15.78 -8.47
N LEU A 220 8.35 15.64 -7.64
CA LEU A 220 7.48 16.74 -7.20
C LEU A 220 8.09 17.54 -6.05
N THR A 221 8.91 16.92 -5.19
CA THR A 221 9.42 17.55 -3.97
C THR A 221 10.89 17.95 -4.05
N ALA A 222 11.55 17.77 -5.20
CA ALA A 222 12.97 18.00 -5.43
C ALA A 222 13.88 17.32 -4.37
N ALA A 223 13.48 16.14 -3.88
CA ALA A 223 14.19 15.39 -2.86
C ALA A 223 14.87 14.18 -3.45
N ASP A 224 16.13 13.94 -3.09
CA ASP A 224 16.88 12.74 -3.45
C ASP A 224 16.50 11.57 -2.52
N VAL A 225 15.42 10.87 -2.79
CA VAL A 225 15.10 9.60 -2.14
C VAL A 225 15.47 8.47 -3.11
N LEU A 226 16.16 7.45 -2.63
CA LEU A 226 16.45 6.24 -3.41
C LEU A 226 15.14 5.65 -3.95
N ALA A 227 14.88 5.89 -5.23
CA ALA A 227 13.83 5.21 -5.97
C ALA A 227 14.51 4.02 -6.67
N GLU A 228 14.30 2.83 -6.17
CA GLU A 228 14.81 1.60 -6.77
C GLU A 228 13.71 0.96 -7.62
N ASP A 229 14.07 0.40 -8.75
CA ASP A 229 13.16 -0.41 -9.60
C ASP A 229 13.00 -1.81 -9.01
N LYS A 230 12.52 -1.84 -7.76
CA LYS A 230 12.25 -3.05 -7.00
C LYS A 230 10.85 -3.03 -6.44
N LEU A 231 10.23 -4.21 -6.36
CA LEU A 231 8.94 -4.36 -5.71
C LEU A 231 9.07 -4.09 -4.20
N PHE A 232 8.13 -3.35 -3.61
CA PHE A 232 8.14 -2.97 -2.18
C PHE A 232 9.39 -2.20 -1.73
N ALA A 233 9.96 -1.37 -2.59
CA ALA A 233 11.09 -0.50 -2.23
C ALA A 233 10.76 0.43 -1.05
N THR A 234 9.49 0.85 -0.92
CA THR A 234 9.00 1.66 0.19
C THR A 234 8.10 0.83 1.09
N LEU A 235 8.55 0.61 2.33
CA LEU A 235 7.75 -0.03 3.39
C LEU A 235 7.39 0.97 4.49
N ASP A 236 8.22 1.97 4.70
CA ASP A 236 8.01 3.05 5.68
C ASP A 236 7.39 4.26 4.99
N THR A 237 6.33 4.81 5.58
CA THR A 237 5.70 6.03 5.06
C THR A 237 6.69 7.21 5.13
N ARG A 238 6.77 7.96 4.06
CA ARG A 238 7.61 9.17 3.96
C ARG A 238 6.73 10.35 3.62
N THR A 239 6.80 11.42 4.39
CA THR A 239 6.03 12.65 4.15
C THR A 239 6.97 13.77 3.77
N ARG A 240 6.62 14.53 2.70
CA ARG A 240 7.38 15.67 2.16
C ARG A 240 6.45 16.85 1.90
N ARG A 241 7.01 18.05 1.84
CA ARG A 241 6.27 19.22 1.40
C ARG A 241 6.32 19.33 -0.11
N TRP A 242 5.16 19.45 -0.73
CA TRP A 242 5.01 19.75 -2.13
C TRP A 242 4.41 21.15 -2.27
N HIS A 243 5.04 22.02 -3.04
CA HIS A 243 4.52 23.34 -3.37
C HIS A 243 3.59 23.21 -4.57
N LEU A 244 2.30 23.27 -4.30
CA LEU A 244 1.29 23.24 -5.35
C LEU A 244 1.12 24.66 -5.91
N PRO A 245 1.28 24.86 -7.25
CA PRO A 245 1.09 26.20 -7.85
C PRO A 245 -0.27 26.80 -7.48
N ASN A 246 -0.30 28.07 -7.18
CA ASN A 246 -1.50 28.84 -6.77
C ASN A 246 -2.18 28.38 -5.47
N TRP A 247 -1.65 27.39 -4.78
CA TRP A 247 -2.23 26.87 -3.54
C TRP A 247 -1.34 27.04 -2.32
N GLY A 248 -0.05 26.86 -2.49
CA GLY A 248 0.92 26.85 -1.40
C GLY A 248 1.41 25.44 -1.01
N PRO A 249 2.04 25.31 0.16
CA PRO A 249 2.62 24.04 0.59
C PRO A 249 1.55 23.07 1.08
N ILE A 250 1.54 21.86 0.54
CA ILE A 250 0.78 20.69 1.00
C ILE A 250 1.75 19.60 1.46
N LEU A 251 1.25 18.63 2.22
CA LEU A 251 2.01 17.45 2.61
C LEU A 251 1.69 16.29 1.65
N LEU A 252 2.73 15.75 1.04
CA LEU A 252 2.68 14.58 0.17
C LEU A 252 3.29 13.39 0.90
N SER A 253 2.54 12.30 1.06
CA SER A 253 2.98 11.07 1.72
C SER A 253 3.08 9.92 0.73
N ASP A 254 4.22 9.20 0.72
CA ASP A 254 4.39 7.94 0.00
C ASP A 254 4.04 6.77 0.91
N THR A 255 3.29 5.80 0.39
CA THR A 255 2.82 4.63 1.13
C THR A 255 3.38 3.33 0.57
N VAL A 256 3.15 2.25 1.28
CA VAL A 256 3.49 0.89 0.82
C VAL A 256 2.76 0.58 -0.49
N GLY A 257 3.48 0.01 -1.45
CA GLY A 257 2.87 -0.45 -2.70
C GLY A 257 1.95 -1.67 -2.48
N PHE A 258 0.81 -1.66 -3.12
CA PHE A 258 -0.11 -2.81 -3.15
C PHE A 258 0.36 -3.86 -4.15
N ILE A 259 -0.07 -5.09 -3.94
CA ILE A 259 0.13 -6.22 -4.85
C ILE A 259 -1.14 -7.07 -4.90
N LYS A 260 -1.35 -7.77 -5.99
CA LYS A 260 -2.45 -8.73 -6.14
C LYS A 260 -2.35 -9.82 -5.08
N ASP A 261 -3.49 -10.23 -4.54
CA ASP A 261 -3.58 -11.29 -3.52
C ASP A 261 -2.71 -11.01 -2.27
N LEU A 262 -2.66 -9.72 -1.83
CA LEU A 262 -1.98 -9.38 -0.59
C LEU A 262 -2.64 -10.12 0.58
N PRO A 263 -1.91 -10.93 1.34
CA PRO A 263 -2.51 -11.67 2.44
C PRO A 263 -3.17 -10.73 3.46
N HIS A 264 -4.44 -10.98 3.82
CA HIS A 264 -5.19 -10.14 4.79
C HIS A 264 -4.45 -9.91 6.12
N ARG A 265 -3.62 -10.88 6.52
CA ARG A 265 -2.78 -10.75 7.73
C ARG A 265 -1.73 -9.66 7.59
N LEU A 266 -1.18 -9.49 6.38
CA LEU A 266 -0.24 -8.40 6.08
C LEU A 266 -0.94 -7.05 6.07
N VAL A 267 -2.12 -6.94 5.47
CA VAL A 267 -2.94 -5.71 5.51
C VAL A 267 -3.18 -5.26 6.95
N ALA A 268 -3.55 -6.19 7.83
CA ALA A 268 -3.77 -5.89 9.25
C ALA A 268 -2.49 -5.40 9.97
N SER A 269 -1.32 -5.98 9.64
CA SER A 269 -0.03 -5.58 10.22
C SER A 269 0.45 -4.21 9.74
N PHE A 270 0.07 -3.81 8.51
CA PHE A 270 0.41 -2.50 7.92
C PHE A 270 -0.69 -1.44 8.09
N LYS A 271 -1.70 -1.71 8.90
CA LYS A 271 -2.80 -0.78 9.14
C LYS A 271 -2.30 0.63 9.53
N ALA A 272 -1.29 0.71 10.40
CA ALA A 272 -0.73 1.99 10.84
C ALA A 272 -0.04 2.78 9.69
N THR A 273 0.53 2.12 8.69
CA THR A 273 1.07 2.78 7.48
C THR A 273 -0.04 3.21 6.53
N LEU A 274 -1.15 2.50 6.50
CA LEU A 274 -2.34 2.84 5.69
C LEU A 274 -3.22 3.91 6.36
N GLU A 275 -3.07 4.15 7.67
CA GLU A 275 -3.78 5.24 8.37
C GLU A 275 -3.42 6.62 7.80
N GLU A 276 -2.19 6.84 7.31
CA GLU A 276 -1.85 8.09 6.62
C GLU A 276 -2.66 8.27 5.31
N ALA A 277 -2.88 7.20 4.56
CA ALA A 277 -3.74 7.25 3.39
C ALA A 277 -5.20 7.49 3.77
N ARG A 278 -5.68 6.87 4.86
CA ARG A 278 -7.05 7.01 5.35
C ARG A 278 -7.38 8.42 5.83
N HIS A 279 -6.39 9.14 6.40
CA HIS A 279 -6.56 10.50 6.90
C HIS A 279 -6.16 11.58 5.90
N ALA A 280 -5.67 11.21 4.72
CA ALA A 280 -5.36 12.15 3.67
C ALA A 280 -6.62 12.88 3.18
N ASP A 281 -6.46 14.15 2.82
CA ASP A 281 -7.53 14.96 2.24
C ASP A 281 -7.78 14.58 0.77
N LEU A 282 -6.78 13.93 0.10
CA LEU A 282 -6.88 13.40 -1.26
C LEU A 282 -5.93 12.21 -1.43
N LEU A 283 -6.37 11.19 -2.14
CA LEU A 283 -5.51 10.09 -2.61
C LEU A 283 -5.13 10.29 -4.08
N LEU A 284 -3.85 10.08 -4.39
CA LEU A 284 -3.36 9.92 -5.75
C LEU A 284 -3.10 8.45 -5.99
N HIS A 285 -3.97 7.80 -6.76
CA HIS A 285 -3.80 6.41 -7.16
C HIS A 285 -2.90 6.35 -8.39
N ILE A 286 -1.64 5.94 -8.20
CA ILE A 286 -0.64 5.86 -9.25
C ILE A 286 -0.70 4.47 -9.90
N ALA A 287 -1.02 4.44 -11.18
CA ALA A 287 -1.06 3.23 -12.00
C ALA A 287 0.06 3.25 -13.06
N ASP A 288 0.65 2.10 -13.35
CA ASP A 288 1.66 1.93 -14.41
C ASP A 288 0.97 1.75 -15.76
N GLY A 289 0.95 2.80 -16.59
CA GLY A 289 0.30 2.77 -17.91
C GLY A 289 1.00 1.87 -18.93
N ALA A 290 2.28 1.58 -18.73
CA ALA A 290 3.04 0.68 -19.61
C ALA A 290 2.82 -0.81 -19.30
N ASN A 291 2.17 -1.13 -18.17
CA ASN A 291 1.93 -2.51 -17.77
C ASN A 291 0.71 -3.09 -18.48
N PRO A 292 0.79 -4.25 -19.17
CA PRO A 292 -0.36 -4.89 -19.82
C PRO A 292 -1.53 -5.18 -18.85
N ALA A 293 -1.23 -5.48 -17.57
CA ALA A 293 -2.21 -5.76 -16.54
C ALA A 293 -2.67 -4.50 -15.76
N VAL A 294 -2.60 -3.30 -16.37
CA VAL A 294 -2.92 -2.03 -15.70
C VAL A 294 -4.34 -2.01 -15.11
N TYR A 295 -5.31 -2.59 -15.80
CA TYR A 295 -6.69 -2.62 -15.35
C TYR A 295 -6.89 -3.50 -14.11
N GLU A 296 -6.27 -4.68 -14.10
CA GLU A 296 -6.30 -5.59 -12.96
C GLU A 296 -5.59 -4.98 -11.75
N GLN A 297 -4.46 -4.28 -11.98
CA GLN A 297 -3.73 -3.57 -10.94
C GLN A 297 -4.56 -2.44 -10.34
N ILE A 298 -5.24 -1.64 -11.17
CA ILE A 298 -6.14 -0.59 -10.70
C ILE A 298 -7.25 -1.18 -9.83
N GLN A 299 -7.90 -2.26 -10.29
CA GLN A 299 -8.96 -2.91 -9.53
C GLN A 299 -8.46 -3.50 -8.20
N ALA A 300 -7.29 -4.15 -8.19
CA ALA A 300 -6.70 -4.70 -6.97
C ALA A 300 -6.45 -3.62 -5.91
N VAL A 301 -6.00 -2.43 -6.34
CA VAL A 301 -5.81 -1.30 -5.41
C VAL A 301 -7.13 -0.81 -4.85
N TYR A 302 -8.17 -0.64 -5.67
CA TYR A 302 -9.49 -0.22 -5.19
C TYR A 302 -10.09 -1.22 -4.20
N GLN A 303 -9.94 -2.54 -4.43
CA GLN A 303 -10.39 -3.56 -3.48
C GLN A 303 -9.73 -3.39 -2.10
N VAL A 304 -8.42 -3.14 -2.06
CA VAL A 304 -7.72 -2.92 -0.79
C VAL A 304 -8.16 -1.60 -0.14
N LEU A 305 -8.37 -0.53 -0.92
CA LEU A 305 -8.88 0.75 -0.39
C LEU A 305 -10.28 0.59 0.22
N GLU A 306 -11.15 -0.20 -0.39
CA GLU A 306 -12.47 -0.53 0.14
C GLU A 306 -12.38 -1.32 1.47
N GLU A 307 -11.48 -2.32 1.56
CA GLU A 307 -11.24 -3.08 2.79
C GLU A 307 -10.82 -2.18 3.97
N ILE A 308 -10.05 -1.12 3.70
CA ILE A 308 -9.64 -0.12 4.70
C ILE A 308 -10.64 1.03 4.85
N LYS A 309 -11.82 0.94 4.20
CA LYS A 309 -12.92 1.92 4.27
C LYS A 309 -12.54 3.32 3.76
N ILE A 310 -11.85 3.39 2.66
CA ILE A 310 -11.60 4.62 1.90
C ILE A 310 -12.57 4.68 0.72
N GLU A 311 -13.30 5.78 0.57
CA GLU A 311 -14.25 5.97 -0.53
C GLU A 311 -13.53 6.39 -1.83
N GLU A 312 -14.00 5.90 -2.99
CA GLU A 312 -13.41 6.21 -4.31
C GLU A 312 -13.46 7.71 -4.67
N LYS A 313 -14.46 8.43 -4.16
CA LYS A 313 -14.62 9.88 -4.42
C LYS A 313 -13.41 10.74 -3.98
N ASP A 314 -12.66 10.25 -3.02
CA ASP A 314 -11.49 10.93 -2.49
C ASP A 314 -10.19 10.52 -3.21
N THR A 315 -10.32 9.93 -4.40
CA THR A 315 -9.19 9.36 -5.15
C THR A 315 -9.10 9.94 -6.55
N LEU A 316 -7.92 10.46 -6.92
CA LEU A 316 -7.56 10.88 -8.27
C LEU A 316 -6.63 9.82 -8.91
N LEU A 317 -7.08 9.23 -10.01
CA LEU A 317 -6.27 8.25 -10.76
C LEU A 317 -5.21 8.96 -11.60
N VAL A 318 -3.96 8.50 -11.49
CA VAL A 318 -2.82 9.02 -12.22
C VAL A 318 -2.17 7.88 -13.01
N ILE A 319 -2.16 7.99 -14.33
CA ILE A 319 -1.51 7.04 -15.23
C ILE A 319 -0.06 7.48 -15.43
N ASN A 320 0.85 6.75 -14.81
CA ASN A 320 2.28 7.04 -14.85
C ASN A 320 3.00 6.19 -15.93
N LYS A 321 4.25 6.54 -16.19
CA LYS A 321 5.15 5.88 -17.16
C LYS A 321 4.67 5.98 -18.60
N ILE A 322 4.03 7.09 -19.00
CA ILE A 322 3.59 7.29 -20.38
C ILE A 322 4.76 7.32 -21.36
N ASP A 323 5.98 7.64 -20.90
CA ASP A 323 7.22 7.57 -21.63
C ASP A 323 7.65 6.16 -22.05
N GLN A 324 7.14 5.12 -21.36
CA GLN A 324 7.45 3.71 -21.62
C GLN A 324 6.31 2.98 -22.35
N MET A 325 5.23 3.67 -22.68
CA MET A 325 4.10 3.06 -23.36
C MET A 325 4.48 2.72 -24.81
N PRO A 326 4.18 1.48 -25.28
CA PRO A 326 4.57 1.05 -26.63
C PRO A 326 3.86 1.84 -27.72
N THR A 327 2.67 2.35 -27.48
CA THR A 327 1.91 3.17 -28.44
C THR A 327 1.06 4.23 -27.74
N PRO A 328 0.91 5.44 -28.31
CA PRO A 328 0.02 6.48 -27.76
C PRO A 328 -1.46 6.07 -27.71
N GLN A 329 -1.86 5.12 -28.57
CA GLN A 329 -3.24 4.63 -28.64
C GLN A 329 -3.66 3.92 -27.34
N LEU A 330 -2.73 3.24 -26.66
CA LEU A 330 -2.99 2.60 -25.38
C LEU A 330 -3.38 3.62 -24.30
N LEU A 331 -2.70 4.76 -24.26
CA LEU A 331 -3.07 5.84 -23.34
C LEU A 331 -4.50 6.32 -23.60
N ASN A 332 -4.88 6.53 -24.86
CA ASN A 332 -6.22 6.96 -25.22
C ASN A 332 -7.28 5.94 -24.78
N VAL A 333 -7.01 4.63 -24.90
CA VAL A 333 -7.92 3.57 -24.43
C VAL A 333 -8.10 3.63 -22.91
N ILE A 334 -7.02 3.84 -22.15
CA ILE A 334 -7.08 3.98 -20.70
C ILE A 334 -7.87 5.24 -20.31
N LEU A 335 -7.59 6.38 -20.93
CA LEU A 335 -8.27 7.65 -20.63
C LEU A 335 -9.74 7.64 -21.03
N ASN A 336 -10.13 6.92 -22.09
CA ASN A 336 -11.54 6.72 -22.44
C ASN A 336 -12.30 5.93 -21.36
N ARG A 337 -11.64 4.99 -20.71
CA ARG A 337 -12.22 4.22 -19.60
C ARG A 337 -12.23 5.01 -18.28
N TYR A 338 -11.23 5.86 -18.09
CA TYR A 338 -11.05 6.70 -16.89
C TYR A 338 -10.90 8.18 -17.30
N PRO A 339 -12.00 8.88 -17.64
CA PRO A 339 -11.94 10.23 -18.22
C PRO A 339 -11.33 11.29 -17.31
N HIS A 340 -11.35 11.06 -15.98
CA HIS A 340 -10.78 11.97 -14.98
C HIS A 340 -9.33 11.62 -14.58
N ALA A 341 -8.74 10.61 -15.22
CA ALA A 341 -7.36 10.24 -14.94
C ALA A 341 -6.38 11.24 -15.56
N VAL A 342 -5.27 11.48 -14.85
CA VAL A 342 -4.20 12.36 -15.31
C VAL A 342 -3.04 11.52 -15.80
N ALA A 343 -2.59 11.77 -17.02
CA ALA A 343 -1.45 11.07 -17.62
C ALA A 343 -0.14 11.82 -17.33
N ILE A 344 0.87 11.10 -16.83
CA ILE A 344 2.19 11.67 -16.48
C ILE A 344 3.34 10.72 -16.78
N SER A 345 4.53 11.29 -16.84
CA SER A 345 5.80 10.56 -16.64
C SER A 345 6.54 11.15 -15.42
N ALA A 346 6.70 10.35 -14.39
CA ALA A 346 7.45 10.76 -13.19
C ALA A 346 8.94 10.98 -13.47
N VAL A 347 9.48 10.40 -14.55
CA VAL A 347 10.88 10.51 -14.95
C VAL A 347 11.10 11.76 -15.81
N THR A 348 10.31 11.93 -16.88
CA THR A 348 10.43 13.06 -17.81
C THR A 348 9.75 14.33 -17.31
N LYS A 349 8.91 14.23 -16.27
CA LYS A 349 8.06 15.29 -15.71
C LYS A 349 6.95 15.77 -16.65
N GLU A 350 6.68 15.03 -17.73
CA GLU A 350 5.56 15.29 -18.61
C GLU A 350 4.23 15.16 -17.84
N GLY A 351 3.28 16.08 -18.09
CA GLY A 351 1.96 16.09 -17.46
C GLY A 351 1.91 16.66 -16.03
N PHE A 352 3.02 17.17 -15.45
CA PHE A 352 3.05 17.67 -14.07
C PHE A 352 2.19 18.92 -13.86
N ASP A 353 2.09 19.80 -14.85
CA ASP A 353 1.22 20.98 -14.79
C ASP A 353 -0.25 20.53 -14.69
N ASN A 354 -0.65 19.58 -15.52
CA ASN A 354 -2.00 19.00 -15.51
C ASN A 354 -2.29 18.29 -14.18
N LEU A 355 -1.29 17.54 -13.64
CA LEU A 355 -1.42 16.91 -12.32
C LEU A 355 -1.61 17.97 -11.22
N SER A 356 -0.82 19.02 -11.24
CA SER A 356 -0.92 20.10 -10.26
C SER A 356 -2.28 20.78 -10.29
N MET A 357 -2.81 21.05 -11.48
CA MET A 357 -4.15 21.61 -11.67
C MET A 357 -5.23 20.66 -11.16
N ALA A 358 -5.18 19.41 -11.57
CA ALA A 358 -6.16 18.39 -11.16
C ALA A 358 -6.17 18.17 -9.64
N VAL A 359 -5.00 18.20 -9.00
CA VAL A 359 -4.90 18.11 -7.53
C VAL A 359 -5.47 19.36 -6.88
N SER A 360 -5.17 20.56 -7.38
CA SER A 360 -5.76 21.80 -6.91
C SER A 360 -7.28 21.78 -7.00
N ASP A 361 -7.82 21.34 -8.12
CA ASP A 361 -9.27 21.27 -8.36
C ASP A 361 -9.92 20.22 -7.43
N ALA A 362 -9.29 19.05 -7.26
CA ALA A 362 -9.78 18.00 -6.37
C ALA A 362 -9.84 18.48 -4.90
N LEU A 363 -8.78 19.13 -4.43
CA LEU A 363 -8.74 19.70 -3.09
C LEU A 363 -9.75 20.84 -2.92
N SER A 364 -9.98 21.64 -3.98
CA SER A 364 -10.94 22.75 -3.97
C SER A 364 -12.40 22.31 -3.85
N ARG A 365 -12.72 21.07 -4.24
CA ARG A 365 -14.09 20.52 -4.08
C ARG A 365 -14.52 20.45 -2.62
N SER A 366 -13.57 20.35 -1.70
CA SER A 366 -13.84 20.39 -0.25
C SER A 366 -14.00 21.78 0.32
N PHE A 367 -13.95 22.82 -0.51
CA PHE A 367 -14.06 24.20 -0.06
C PHE A 367 -15.52 24.58 0.15
N LEU A 368 -15.73 25.27 1.28
CA LEU A 368 -16.96 25.95 1.58
C LEU A 368 -16.80 27.44 1.26
N GLU A 369 -17.81 28.01 0.66
CA GLU A 369 -17.93 29.44 0.50
C GLU A 369 -18.66 30.02 1.73
N LEU A 370 -17.94 30.84 2.47
CA LEU A 370 -18.36 31.32 3.79
C LEU A 370 -18.44 32.85 3.85
N ASN A 371 -19.40 33.32 4.58
CA ASN A 371 -19.43 34.70 5.07
C ASN A 371 -19.14 34.65 6.58
N VAL A 372 -17.98 35.20 6.97
CA VAL A 372 -17.52 35.24 8.37
C VAL A 372 -17.61 36.64 8.87
N GLN A 373 -18.48 36.88 9.85
CA GLN A 373 -18.62 38.19 10.50
C GLN A 373 -17.98 38.16 11.89
N THR A 374 -17.02 39.05 12.14
CA THR A 374 -16.28 39.13 13.40
C THR A 374 -15.96 40.58 13.76
N ASP A 375 -15.47 40.83 14.97
CA ASP A 375 -14.99 42.12 15.42
C ASP A 375 -13.73 42.53 14.65
N VAL A 376 -13.60 43.83 14.29
CA VAL A 376 -12.41 44.38 13.61
C VAL A 376 -11.14 44.17 14.44
N ALA A 377 -11.24 44.10 15.78
CA ALA A 377 -10.12 43.85 16.66
C ALA A 377 -9.62 42.39 16.60
N ASN A 378 -10.40 41.42 16.01
CA ASN A 378 -10.02 40.04 15.91
C ASN A 378 -9.03 39.77 14.76
N GLY A 379 -7.86 40.44 14.81
CA GLY A 379 -6.80 40.27 13.81
C GLY A 379 -6.29 38.85 13.68
N LYS A 380 -6.37 38.03 14.74
CA LYS A 380 -5.95 36.62 14.74
C LYS A 380 -6.82 35.76 13.80
N LEU A 381 -8.15 35.96 13.86
CA LEU A 381 -9.08 35.23 12.98
C LEU A 381 -8.93 35.71 11.53
N MET A 382 -8.78 37.00 11.31
CA MET A 382 -8.55 37.56 9.96
C MET A 382 -7.26 37.00 9.33
N ALA A 383 -6.17 36.91 10.11
CA ALA A 383 -4.92 36.30 9.68
C ALA A 383 -5.07 34.80 9.41
N PHE A 384 -5.83 34.09 10.24
CA PHE A 384 -6.14 32.67 10.03
C PHE A 384 -6.87 32.44 8.72
N ILE A 385 -7.95 33.21 8.44
CA ILE A 385 -8.72 33.09 7.19
C ILE A 385 -7.83 33.41 5.99
N ALA A 386 -7.03 34.45 6.05
CA ALA A 386 -6.14 34.85 4.95
C ALA A 386 -5.01 33.87 4.69
N ALA A 387 -4.57 33.12 5.71
CA ALA A 387 -3.53 32.10 5.59
C ALA A 387 -4.04 30.74 5.11
N ARG A 388 -5.35 30.45 5.26
CA ARG A 388 -5.95 29.12 5.06
C ARG A 388 -7.06 29.09 4.01
N GLY A 389 -7.49 30.24 3.54
CA GLY A 389 -8.55 30.38 2.54
C GLY A 389 -8.27 31.52 1.56
N GLU A 390 -9.04 31.51 0.50
CA GLU A 390 -9.08 32.60 -0.47
C GLU A 390 -10.09 33.66 0.01
N VAL A 391 -9.63 34.88 0.28
CA VAL A 391 -10.49 35.99 0.66
C VAL A 391 -11.00 36.65 -0.60
N LEU A 392 -12.31 36.50 -0.88
CA LEU A 392 -12.97 37.08 -2.05
C LEU A 392 -13.29 38.57 -1.85
N SER A 393 -13.83 38.92 -0.66
CA SER A 393 -14.10 40.32 -0.33
C SER A 393 -14.07 40.57 1.18
N LYS A 394 -13.85 41.85 1.58
CA LYS A 394 -13.93 42.31 2.96
C LYS A 394 -14.77 43.59 3.01
N GLN A 395 -15.77 43.58 3.87
CA GLN A 395 -16.61 44.74 4.12
C GLN A 395 -16.48 45.15 5.59
N PHE A 396 -16.04 46.37 5.84
CA PHE A 396 -15.87 46.90 7.19
C PHE A 396 -17.09 47.74 7.56
N SER A 397 -17.63 47.51 8.75
CA SER A 397 -18.71 48.31 9.35
C SER A 397 -18.27 48.64 10.76
N ASN A 398 -18.30 49.89 11.15
CA ASN A 398 -17.85 50.47 12.42
C ASN A 398 -17.03 49.59 13.38
N THR A 399 -17.61 48.51 13.91
CA THR A 399 -16.98 47.60 14.87
C THR A 399 -16.82 46.18 14.34
N THR A 400 -17.43 45.84 13.20
CA THR A 400 -17.44 44.47 12.63
C THR A 400 -16.85 44.47 11.23
N VAL A 401 -16.26 43.33 10.87
CA VAL A 401 -15.82 43.01 9.51
C VAL A 401 -16.54 41.76 9.03
N SER A 402 -17.11 41.84 7.84
CA SER A 402 -17.67 40.69 7.12
C SER A 402 -16.67 40.28 6.05
N ILE A 403 -16.22 39.05 6.13
CA ILE A 403 -15.22 38.46 5.25
C ILE A 403 -15.91 37.37 4.42
N HIS A 404 -16.02 37.60 3.12
CA HIS A 404 -16.45 36.61 2.17
C HIS A 404 -15.22 35.82 1.71
N CYS A 405 -15.19 34.53 1.97
CA CYS A 405 -14.02 33.70 1.68
C CYS A 405 -14.43 32.28 1.25
N ARG A 406 -13.53 31.64 0.50
CA ARG A 406 -13.57 30.21 0.21
C ARG A 406 -12.47 29.52 0.98
N MET A 407 -12.81 28.49 1.75
CA MET A 407 -11.81 27.74 2.52
C MET A 407 -12.20 26.28 2.67
N PRO A 408 -11.21 25.35 2.84
CA PRO A 408 -11.48 23.96 3.09
C PRO A 408 -12.42 23.75 4.28
N ALA A 409 -13.40 22.85 4.16
CA ALA A 409 -14.33 22.50 5.23
C ALA A 409 -13.62 22.14 6.56
N LYS A 410 -12.45 21.52 6.46
CA LYS A 410 -11.54 21.19 7.57
C LYS A 410 -11.14 22.42 8.38
N PHE A 411 -10.86 23.55 7.74
CA PHE A 411 -10.45 24.79 8.41
C PHE A 411 -11.67 25.62 8.83
N ALA A 412 -12.75 25.56 8.07
CA ALA A 412 -14.02 26.18 8.44
C ALA A 412 -14.52 25.68 9.81
N GLY A 413 -14.38 24.38 10.07
CA GLY A 413 -14.71 23.78 11.37
C GLY A 413 -13.84 24.24 12.55
N GLN A 414 -12.68 24.85 12.31
CA GLN A 414 -11.77 25.35 13.34
C GLN A 414 -12.08 26.80 13.75
N ILE A 415 -12.97 27.50 13.02
CA ILE A 415 -13.38 28.86 13.36
C ILE A 415 -14.19 28.82 14.66
N ASP A 416 -13.72 29.55 15.67
CA ASP A 416 -14.42 29.69 16.96
C ASP A 416 -15.73 30.47 16.78
N ARG A 417 -16.83 29.74 16.78
CA ARG A 417 -18.18 30.30 16.60
C ARG A 417 -18.64 31.19 17.78
N THR A 418 -17.88 31.25 18.87
CA THR A 418 -18.13 32.21 19.97
C THR A 418 -17.60 33.60 19.67
N GLN A 419 -16.61 33.71 18.76
CA GLN A 419 -15.96 34.97 18.37
C GLN A 419 -16.34 35.44 16.96
N ALA A 420 -17.06 34.59 16.19
CA ALA A 420 -17.50 34.96 14.85
C ALA A 420 -18.82 34.23 14.50
N THR A 421 -19.63 34.92 13.71
CA THR A 421 -20.80 34.34 13.05
C THR A 421 -20.37 33.81 11.69
N VAL A 422 -20.55 32.52 11.46
CA VAL A 422 -20.17 31.84 10.20
C VAL A 422 -21.44 31.35 9.52
N SER A 423 -21.69 31.81 8.30
CA SER A 423 -22.76 31.34 7.43
C SER A 423 -22.19 30.79 6.14
N GLU A 424 -22.67 29.62 5.74
CA GLU A 424 -22.36 29.03 4.42
C GLU A 424 -23.23 29.71 3.38
N ILE A 425 -22.65 30.02 2.24
CA ILE A 425 -23.33 30.60 1.10
C ILE A 425 -23.69 29.45 0.17
N SER A 426 -24.98 29.13 0.03
CA SER A 426 -25.47 28.09 -0.86
C SER A 426 -25.37 28.51 -2.32
N ASP A 427 -25.31 27.51 -3.26
CA ASP A 427 -25.32 27.76 -4.71
C ASP A 427 -26.58 28.55 -5.16
N ASP A 428 -27.69 28.43 -4.43
CA ASP A 428 -28.92 29.21 -4.70
C ASP A 428 -28.74 30.71 -4.32
N ASP A 429 -28.02 30.99 -3.25
CA ASP A 429 -27.70 32.38 -2.86
C ASP A 429 -26.72 33.03 -3.85
N GLN A 430 -25.82 32.25 -4.46
CA GLN A 430 -24.92 32.73 -5.51
C GLN A 430 -25.69 33.13 -6.78
N ARG A 431 -26.64 32.28 -7.22
CA ARG A 431 -27.50 32.60 -8.37
C ARG A 431 -28.36 33.82 -8.18
N LEU A 432 -28.90 34.01 -6.98
CA LEU A 432 -29.65 35.24 -6.60
C LEU A 432 -28.79 36.48 -6.62
N ARG A 433 -27.53 36.44 -6.17
CA ARG A 433 -26.60 37.59 -6.21
C ARG A 433 -26.16 37.95 -7.63
N ALA A 434 -25.84 36.91 -8.47
CA ALA A 434 -25.48 37.13 -9.86
C ALA A 434 -26.63 37.82 -10.65
N MET A 435 -27.88 37.49 -10.33
CA MET A 435 -29.06 38.16 -10.92
C MET A 435 -29.28 39.57 -10.42
N THR A 436 -28.73 39.97 -9.27
CA THR A 436 -28.89 41.32 -8.68
C THR A 436 -27.74 42.25 -9.06
N GLU A 437 -26.60 41.75 -9.52
CA GLU A 437 -25.46 42.57 -9.99
C GLU A 437 -25.54 42.91 -11.50
N GLU A 438 -26.46 42.29 -12.26
CA GLU A 438 -26.74 42.61 -13.68
C GLU A 438 -27.85 43.70 -13.88
N VAL A 439 -28.37 44.28 -12.80
CA VAL A 439 -29.35 45.40 -12.84
C VAL A 439 -28.69 46.66 -12.32
#